data_c0ca383162b99653e4806da7ecd491aa
#
_entry.id   c0ca383162b99653e4806da7ecd491aa
#
_cell.length_a   1.000
_cell.length_b   1.000
_cell.length_c   1.000
_cell.angle_alpha   90.00
_cell.angle_beta   90.00
_cell.angle_gamma   90.00
#
_symmetry.space_group_name_H-M   'P 1'
#
loop_
_entity.id
_entity.type
_entity.pdbx_description
1 polymer ?
#
loop_
_entity_poly.entity_id
_entity_poly.type
_entity_poly.pdbx_seq_one_letter_code
_entity_poly.pdbx_strand_id
1 'polypeptide(L)'
;SLVDQKNSSADISPTGGQMPRLLGLAQASKVYKALGMDNGFSRQGQEVAWGTIGNASSSEGHFWEAMNAAGVMQVPLVMCVWDDDYGISVHARYQTLKQNISKALAGFQRSVNEKGETLEPGFEIIVANGWDYAALVSAFEKAERIARTEHVPVLLHIQEMTQPQGHSTSGSHERYKSPERLAWEQEFDCIAQFRQFIRAHDLLSEKALDEVEAEAKEAAKQAMQNAFAAYLQPLHVIRDQAADWLELLGENGPAQRLRADKTAMWRDSLSAVRQATTKARAMGKDVQAVQAWISAQQERGAEAYSAQLHSGTALAVPVVPPTYDDAAPMVDARVVLRDNFHALFTQY
;
A
#
# COMPACT_ATOMS: atom_id res chain seq x y z
N SER A 1 10.28 4.39 -7.12
CA SER A 1 8.97 5.04 -6.93
C SER A 1 7.89 4.23 -7.63
N LEU A 2 6.71 4.08 -7.00
CA LEU A 2 5.56 3.38 -7.60
C LEU A 2 5.04 4.07 -8.88
N VAL A 3 5.38 5.33 -9.09
CA VAL A 3 4.98 6.07 -10.31
C VAL A 3 5.66 5.56 -11.58
N ASP A 4 6.77 4.85 -11.45
CA ASP A 4 7.49 4.26 -12.58
C ASP A 4 6.97 2.85 -12.95
N GLN A 5 6.09 2.29 -12.12
CA GLN A 5 5.48 0.99 -12.36
C GLN A 5 4.17 1.17 -13.11
N LYS A 6 4.10 0.60 -14.31
CA LYS A 6 2.85 0.55 -15.06
C LYS A 6 1.82 -0.30 -14.32
N ASN A 7 0.57 0.14 -14.37
CA ASN A 7 -0.57 -0.62 -13.85
C ASN A 7 -0.53 -0.88 -12.34
N SER A 8 0.19 -0.04 -11.60
CA SER A 8 0.20 -0.06 -10.13
C SER A 8 -0.37 1.23 -9.59
N SER A 9 -1.15 1.13 -8.53
CA SER A 9 -1.70 2.28 -7.82
C SER A 9 -1.06 2.39 -6.44
N ALA A 10 -0.70 3.61 -6.03
CA ALA A 10 -0.17 3.87 -4.70
C ALA A 10 -1.23 3.65 -3.62
N ASP A 11 -0.80 3.18 -2.46
CA ASP A 11 -1.63 3.10 -1.28
C ASP A 11 -2.02 4.48 -0.76
N ILE A 12 -3.16 4.53 -0.10
CA ILE A 12 -3.63 5.70 0.63
C ILE A 12 -3.95 5.29 2.08
N SER A 13 -3.80 6.23 3.01
CA SER A 13 -3.99 5.96 4.45
C SER A 13 -5.43 5.60 4.85
N PRO A 14 -6.49 6.19 4.26
CA PRO A 14 -7.86 5.81 4.60
C PRO A 14 -8.15 4.35 4.27
N THR A 15 -8.50 3.57 5.29
CA THR A 15 -8.82 2.15 5.17
C THR A 15 -9.95 1.94 4.16
N GLY A 16 -9.75 1.04 3.21
CA GLY A 16 -10.72 0.75 2.15
C GLY A 16 -10.82 1.82 1.04
N GLY A 17 -10.18 2.97 1.19
CA GLY A 17 -10.26 4.07 0.22
C GLY A 17 -9.68 3.76 -1.16
N GLN A 18 -8.90 2.69 -1.30
CA GLN A 18 -8.37 2.19 -2.56
C GLN A 18 -9.43 1.48 -3.41
N MET A 19 -10.49 0.99 -2.81
CA MET A 19 -11.49 0.14 -3.47
C MET A 19 -12.22 0.85 -4.63
N PRO A 20 -12.69 2.10 -4.52
CA PRO A 20 -13.25 2.83 -5.65
C PRO A 20 -12.27 3.04 -6.81
N ARG A 21 -10.98 3.21 -6.51
CA ARG A 21 -9.93 3.31 -7.54
C ARG A 21 -9.74 1.99 -8.28
N LEU A 22 -9.75 0.87 -7.55
CA LEU A 22 -9.70 -0.45 -8.14
C LEU A 22 -10.88 -0.69 -9.10
N LEU A 23 -12.08 -0.29 -8.70
CA LEU A 23 -13.27 -0.33 -9.55
C LEU A 23 -13.09 0.51 -10.83
N GLY A 24 -12.51 1.72 -10.70
CA GLY A 24 -12.19 2.58 -11.83
C GLY A 24 -11.19 1.97 -12.81
N LEU A 25 -10.16 1.27 -12.31
CA LEU A 25 -9.21 0.53 -13.15
C LEU A 25 -9.90 -0.61 -13.92
N ALA A 26 -10.78 -1.37 -13.25
CA ALA A 26 -11.55 -2.42 -13.92
C ALA A 26 -12.52 -1.85 -14.98
N GLN A 27 -13.16 -0.72 -14.71
CA GLN A 27 -14.00 -0.04 -15.68
C GLN A 27 -13.20 0.46 -16.89
N ALA A 28 -11.97 0.93 -16.70
CA ALA A 28 -11.10 1.34 -17.79
C ALA A 28 -10.84 0.18 -18.77
N SER A 29 -10.57 -1.05 -18.28
CA SER A 29 -10.43 -2.23 -19.13
C SER A 29 -11.67 -2.50 -19.96
N LYS A 30 -12.87 -2.37 -19.36
CA LYS A 30 -14.14 -2.53 -20.08
C LYS A 30 -14.32 -1.49 -21.19
N VAL A 31 -13.98 -0.23 -20.90
CA VAL A 31 -14.01 0.85 -21.89
C VAL A 31 -13.00 0.60 -23.02
N TYR A 32 -11.79 0.20 -22.69
CA TYR A 32 -10.77 -0.14 -23.70
C TYR A 32 -11.21 -1.28 -24.61
N LYS A 33 -11.89 -2.29 -24.07
CA LYS A 33 -12.49 -3.37 -24.87
C LYS A 33 -13.53 -2.84 -25.82
N ALA A 34 -14.44 -1.99 -25.35
CA ALA A 34 -15.50 -1.41 -26.18
C ALA A 34 -14.95 -0.52 -27.31
N LEU A 35 -13.83 0.18 -27.05
CA LEU A 35 -13.15 1.03 -28.02
C LEU A 35 -12.17 0.27 -28.94
N GLY A 36 -11.96 -1.04 -28.71
CA GLY A 36 -10.98 -1.84 -29.46
C GLY A 36 -9.54 -1.35 -29.29
N MET A 37 -9.23 -0.73 -28.13
CA MET A 37 -7.90 -0.16 -27.88
C MET A 37 -6.85 -1.26 -27.68
N ASP A 38 -5.76 -1.17 -28.45
CA ASP A 38 -4.56 -1.96 -28.28
C ASP A 38 -3.36 -1.01 -28.27
N ASN A 39 -2.82 -0.75 -27.09
CA ASN A 39 -1.75 0.24 -26.89
C ASN A 39 -0.87 -0.12 -25.69
N GLY A 40 -0.03 0.80 -25.24
CA GLY A 40 0.87 0.58 -24.11
C GLY A 40 0.17 0.35 -22.76
N PHE A 41 -1.14 0.60 -22.64
CA PHE A 41 -1.93 0.47 -21.41
C PHE A 41 -2.95 -0.67 -21.47
N SER A 42 -3.42 -1.05 -22.67
CA SER A 42 -4.45 -2.07 -22.84
C SER A 42 -4.12 -3.01 -23.99
N ARG A 43 -4.45 -4.27 -23.83
CA ARG A 43 -4.51 -5.31 -24.86
C ARG A 43 -5.98 -5.68 -25.09
N GLN A 44 -6.69 -4.79 -25.76
CA GLN A 44 -8.11 -4.97 -26.09
C GLN A 44 -9.01 -5.22 -24.88
N GLY A 45 -8.69 -4.62 -23.73
CA GLY A 45 -9.46 -4.75 -22.49
C GLY A 45 -9.39 -6.12 -21.84
N GLN A 46 -8.29 -6.84 -22.03
CA GLN A 46 -8.05 -8.13 -21.36
C GLN A 46 -7.39 -7.99 -19.97
N GLU A 47 -7.18 -6.78 -19.50
CA GLU A 47 -6.61 -6.52 -18.19
C GLU A 47 -7.62 -6.83 -17.10
N VAL A 48 -7.15 -7.41 -16.00
CA VAL A 48 -7.92 -7.64 -14.78
C VAL A 48 -7.37 -6.70 -13.69
N ALA A 49 -8.26 -5.99 -13.03
CA ALA A 49 -7.89 -5.18 -11.87
C ALA A 49 -7.90 -6.06 -10.62
N TRP A 50 -6.72 -6.23 -10.01
CA TRP A 50 -6.52 -6.98 -8.78
C TRP A 50 -6.38 -6.06 -7.60
N GLY A 51 -7.13 -6.30 -6.54
CA GLY A 51 -7.00 -5.60 -5.28
C GLY A 51 -7.06 -6.55 -4.09
N THR A 52 -6.39 -6.15 -3.01
CA THR A 52 -6.37 -6.92 -1.76
C THR A 52 -6.87 -6.07 -0.60
N ILE A 53 -7.56 -6.71 0.34
CA ILE A 53 -8.07 -6.06 1.53
C ILE A 53 -8.11 -7.07 2.68
N GLY A 54 -7.88 -6.62 3.92
CA GLY A 54 -8.06 -7.46 5.10
C GLY A 54 -9.55 -7.63 5.46
N ASN A 55 -9.88 -8.70 6.15
CA ASN A 55 -11.24 -8.99 6.60
C ASN A 55 -11.87 -7.84 7.41
N ALA A 56 -11.13 -7.26 8.34
CA ALA A 56 -11.63 -6.12 9.11
C ALA A 56 -11.89 -4.89 8.25
N SER A 57 -10.99 -4.59 7.33
CA SER A 57 -11.13 -3.48 6.39
C SER A 57 -12.30 -3.67 5.41
N SER A 58 -12.75 -4.91 5.17
CA SER A 58 -13.95 -5.18 4.40
C SER A 58 -15.25 -4.73 5.07
N SER A 59 -15.19 -4.30 6.34
CA SER A 59 -16.33 -3.68 7.04
C SER A 59 -16.53 -2.20 6.68
N GLU A 60 -15.56 -1.56 5.99
CA GLU A 60 -15.67 -0.18 5.53
C GLU A 60 -16.68 -0.02 4.37
N GLY A 61 -17.44 1.09 4.38
CA GLY A 61 -18.47 1.36 3.37
C GLY A 61 -17.95 1.30 1.94
N HIS A 62 -16.74 1.82 1.70
CA HIS A 62 -16.09 1.81 0.38
C HIS A 62 -15.93 0.40 -0.22
N PHE A 63 -15.71 -0.62 0.60
CA PHE A 63 -15.66 -1.99 0.13
C PHE A 63 -17.05 -2.46 -0.40
N TRP A 64 -18.10 -2.24 0.39
CA TRP A 64 -19.47 -2.65 0.03
C TRP A 64 -19.97 -1.95 -1.23
N GLU A 65 -19.74 -0.63 -1.31
CA GLU A 65 -20.11 0.17 -2.48
C GLU A 65 -19.35 -0.28 -3.72
N ALA A 66 -18.01 -0.50 -3.61
CA ALA A 66 -17.21 -0.96 -4.74
C ALA A 66 -17.62 -2.35 -5.23
N MET A 67 -17.93 -3.29 -4.32
CA MET A 67 -18.38 -4.63 -4.68
C MET A 67 -19.75 -4.60 -5.34
N ASN A 68 -20.71 -3.83 -4.78
CA ASN A 68 -22.02 -3.65 -5.39
C ASN A 68 -21.90 -3.04 -6.81
N ALA A 69 -21.12 -1.97 -6.94
CA ALA A 69 -20.92 -1.32 -8.23
C ALA A 69 -20.23 -2.24 -9.24
N ALA A 70 -19.24 -3.03 -8.81
CA ALA A 70 -18.58 -4.01 -9.67
C ALA A 70 -19.57 -5.04 -10.21
N GLY A 71 -20.46 -5.54 -9.35
CA GLY A 71 -21.54 -6.48 -9.72
C GLY A 71 -22.52 -5.88 -10.72
N VAL A 72 -22.94 -4.62 -10.52
CA VAL A 72 -23.84 -3.91 -11.44
C VAL A 72 -23.16 -3.63 -12.78
N MET A 73 -21.91 -3.17 -12.74
CA MET A 73 -21.16 -2.76 -13.95
C MET A 73 -20.58 -3.95 -14.72
N GLN A 74 -20.49 -5.14 -14.12
CA GLN A 74 -19.89 -6.33 -14.72
C GLN A 74 -18.50 -6.02 -15.30
N VAL A 75 -17.55 -5.75 -14.40
CA VAL A 75 -16.17 -5.32 -14.74
C VAL A 75 -15.15 -6.40 -14.36
N PRO A 76 -13.99 -6.48 -15.07
CA PRO A 76 -12.94 -7.47 -14.80
C PRO A 76 -12.15 -7.12 -13.52
N LEU A 77 -12.76 -7.36 -12.38
CA LEU A 77 -12.21 -7.07 -11.06
C LEU A 77 -12.08 -8.34 -10.23
N VAL A 78 -10.94 -8.52 -9.57
CA VAL A 78 -10.76 -9.52 -8.52
C VAL A 78 -10.46 -8.81 -7.20
N MET A 79 -11.37 -8.95 -6.26
CA MET A 79 -11.23 -8.45 -4.89
C MET A 79 -10.81 -9.61 -3.99
N CYS A 80 -9.55 -9.63 -3.57
CA CYS A 80 -9.03 -10.66 -2.68
C CYS A 80 -9.12 -10.20 -1.22
N VAL A 81 -9.87 -10.92 -0.41
CA VAL A 81 -9.97 -10.67 1.05
C VAL A 81 -9.07 -11.66 1.79
N TRP A 82 -8.07 -11.13 2.51
CA TRP A 82 -7.22 -11.89 3.40
C TRP A 82 -7.84 -11.92 4.79
N ASP A 83 -8.28 -13.11 5.24
CA ASP A 83 -9.06 -13.27 6.48
C ASP A 83 -8.32 -14.15 7.49
N ASP A 84 -7.86 -13.52 8.57
CA ASP A 84 -7.26 -14.16 9.74
C ASP A 84 -8.18 -14.17 10.98
N ASP A 85 -9.46 -13.87 10.81
CA ASP A 85 -10.48 -13.69 11.84
C ASP A 85 -10.33 -12.43 12.72
N TYR A 86 -9.31 -11.59 12.49
CA TYR A 86 -9.05 -10.45 13.36
C TYR A 86 -8.86 -9.16 12.60
N GLY A 87 -9.24 -8.05 13.22
CA GLY A 87 -8.79 -6.71 12.85
C GLY A 87 -7.90 -6.19 13.98
N ILE A 88 -6.58 -6.32 13.83
CA ILE A 88 -5.57 -6.13 14.89
C ILE A 88 -5.85 -7.09 16.04
N SER A 89 -6.65 -6.67 17.04
CA SER A 89 -7.01 -7.45 18.22
C SER A 89 -8.51 -7.75 18.33
N VAL A 90 -9.31 -7.25 17.39
CA VAL A 90 -10.78 -7.37 17.41
C VAL A 90 -11.21 -8.53 16.53
N HIS A 91 -11.84 -9.54 17.14
CA HIS A 91 -12.31 -10.73 16.43
C HIS A 91 -13.45 -10.39 15.45
N ALA A 92 -13.51 -11.07 14.30
CA ALA A 92 -14.47 -10.90 13.21
C ALA A 92 -15.94 -10.88 13.68
N ARG A 93 -16.30 -11.57 14.75
CA ARG A 93 -17.64 -11.57 15.36
C ARG A 93 -18.16 -10.19 15.78
N TYR A 94 -17.25 -9.24 15.99
CA TYR A 94 -17.58 -7.86 16.37
C TYR A 94 -17.51 -6.88 15.19
N GLN A 95 -17.11 -7.35 14.01
CA GLN A 95 -16.83 -6.51 12.85
C GLN A 95 -17.70 -6.87 11.64
N THR A 96 -17.85 -8.18 11.36
CA THR A 96 -18.46 -8.66 10.11
C THR A 96 -19.71 -9.46 10.40
N LEU A 97 -20.82 -9.10 9.75
CA LEU A 97 -22.05 -9.86 9.80
C LEU A 97 -21.79 -11.32 9.37
N LYS A 98 -22.37 -12.28 10.08
CA LYS A 98 -22.11 -13.72 9.89
C LYS A 98 -20.67 -14.15 10.22
N GLN A 99 -19.84 -13.26 10.74
CA GLN A 99 -18.42 -13.48 11.04
C GLN A 99 -17.61 -13.94 9.80
N ASN A 100 -18.12 -13.72 8.62
CA ASN A 100 -17.52 -14.23 7.39
C ASN A 100 -18.04 -13.43 6.19
N ILE A 101 -17.16 -12.81 5.43
CA ILE A 101 -17.53 -11.89 4.37
C ILE A 101 -18.20 -12.59 3.17
N SER A 102 -17.74 -13.79 2.79
CA SER A 102 -18.37 -14.53 1.69
C SER A 102 -19.79 -14.99 2.05
N LYS A 103 -20.03 -15.36 3.30
CA LYS A 103 -21.39 -15.66 3.79
C LYS A 103 -22.27 -14.41 3.87
N ALA A 104 -21.70 -13.27 4.25
CA ALA A 104 -22.43 -12.01 4.29
C ALA A 104 -22.86 -11.54 2.89
N LEU A 105 -22.00 -11.78 1.90
CA LEU A 105 -22.23 -11.40 0.50
C LEU A 105 -22.86 -12.51 -0.36
N ALA A 106 -23.30 -13.63 0.21
CA ALA A 106 -23.82 -14.76 -0.55
C ALA A 106 -25.00 -14.38 -1.48
N GLY A 107 -25.82 -13.38 -1.11
CA GLY A 107 -26.91 -12.89 -1.95
C GLY A 107 -26.46 -12.10 -3.19
N PHE A 108 -25.20 -11.80 -3.32
CA PHE A 108 -24.61 -11.13 -4.51
C PHE A 108 -23.99 -12.12 -5.50
N GLN A 109 -23.94 -13.41 -5.15
CA GLN A 109 -23.43 -14.45 -6.04
C GLN A 109 -24.27 -14.47 -7.31
N ARG A 110 -23.62 -14.44 -8.49
CA ARG A 110 -24.34 -14.66 -9.76
C ARG A 110 -24.97 -16.05 -9.79
N SER A 111 -26.11 -16.17 -10.44
CA SER A 111 -26.70 -17.47 -10.76
C SER A 111 -26.37 -17.86 -12.20
N VAL A 112 -26.07 -19.15 -12.41
CA VAL A 112 -25.78 -19.70 -13.73
C VAL A 112 -26.63 -20.95 -13.99
N ASN A 113 -26.93 -21.21 -15.27
CA ASN A 113 -27.59 -22.47 -15.66
C ASN A 113 -26.56 -23.62 -15.76
N GLU A 114 -27.03 -24.81 -16.10
CA GLU A 114 -26.18 -26.00 -16.27
C GLU A 114 -25.12 -25.85 -17.36
N LYS A 115 -25.28 -24.92 -18.29
CA LYS A 115 -24.31 -24.62 -19.36
C LYS A 115 -23.30 -23.55 -18.94
N GLY A 116 -23.42 -22.98 -17.74
CA GLY A 116 -22.57 -21.88 -17.25
C GLY A 116 -22.99 -20.51 -17.73
N GLU A 117 -24.14 -20.35 -18.38
CA GLU A 117 -24.68 -19.05 -18.81
C GLU A 117 -25.30 -18.32 -17.62
N THR A 118 -24.99 -17.04 -17.46
CA THR A 118 -25.51 -16.22 -16.35
C THR A 118 -27.05 -16.02 -16.50
N LEU A 119 -27.78 -16.42 -15.48
CA LEU A 119 -29.23 -16.20 -15.35
C LEU A 119 -29.51 -14.88 -14.64
N GLU A 120 -28.80 -14.62 -13.55
CA GLU A 120 -28.86 -13.35 -12.79
C GLU A 120 -27.49 -12.78 -12.62
N PRO A 121 -27.29 -11.48 -12.93
CA PRO A 121 -26.00 -10.82 -12.76
C PRO A 121 -25.60 -10.75 -11.29
N GLY A 122 -24.31 -10.70 -11.05
CA GLY A 122 -23.71 -10.64 -9.73
C GLY A 122 -22.21 -10.77 -9.86
N PHE A 123 -21.54 -11.18 -8.81
CA PHE A 123 -20.13 -11.54 -8.88
C PHE A 123 -19.90 -13.01 -8.47
N GLU A 124 -18.79 -13.57 -8.87
CA GLU A 124 -18.40 -14.92 -8.45
C GLU A 124 -17.80 -14.86 -7.05
N ILE A 125 -18.17 -15.76 -6.15
CA ILE A 125 -17.57 -15.92 -4.84
C ILE A 125 -16.75 -17.20 -4.83
N ILE A 126 -15.43 -17.07 -4.61
CA ILE A 126 -14.50 -18.19 -4.49
C ILE A 126 -13.90 -18.14 -3.09
N VAL A 127 -13.87 -19.29 -2.42
CA VAL A 127 -13.32 -19.42 -1.07
C VAL A 127 -12.19 -20.44 -1.09
N ALA A 128 -11.05 -20.12 -0.46
CA ALA A 128 -9.94 -21.04 -0.26
C ALA A 128 -9.29 -20.79 1.11
N ASN A 129 -8.62 -21.82 1.67
CA ASN A 129 -7.86 -21.67 2.90
C ASN A 129 -6.45 -21.18 2.60
N GLY A 130 -5.95 -20.22 3.39
CA GLY A 130 -4.66 -19.57 3.16
C GLY A 130 -3.44 -20.47 3.31
N TRP A 131 -3.59 -21.58 4.02
CA TRP A 131 -2.54 -22.58 4.22
C TRP A 131 -2.53 -23.68 3.15
N ASP A 132 -3.56 -23.80 2.30
CA ASP A 132 -3.65 -24.82 1.25
C ASP A 132 -3.13 -24.27 -0.09
N TYR A 133 -1.87 -24.52 -0.39
CA TYR A 133 -1.22 -24.02 -1.60
C TYR A 133 -1.90 -24.45 -2.89
N ALA A 134 -2.30 -25.72 -3.01
CA ALA A 134 -2.93 -26.26 -4.21
C ALA A 134 -4.32 -25.64 -4.44
N ALA A 135 -5.10 -25.51 -3.37
CA ALA A 135 -6.40 -24.84 -3.42
C ALA A 135 -6.25 -23.36 -3.78
N LEU A 136 -5.22 -22.66 -3.25
CA LEU A 136 -4.94 -21.27 -3.60
C LEU A 136 -4.65 -21.13 -5.10
N VAL A 137 -3.74 -21.92 -5.66
CA VAL A 137 -3.42 -21.87 -7.10
C VAL A 137 -4.70 -22.03 -7.93
N SER A 138 -5.49 -23.06 -7.64
CA SER A 138 -6.75 -23.31 -8.36
C SER A 138 -7.76 -22.17 -8.22
N ALA A 139 -7.87 -21.57 -7.03
CA ALA A 139 -8.77 -20.45 -6.76
C ALA A 139 -8.36 -19.18 -7.53
N PHE A 140 -7.06 -18.87 -7.54
CA PHE A 140 -6.52 -17.71 -8.27
C PHE A 140 -6.66 -17.89 -9.79
N GLU A 141 -6.35 -19.08 -10.34
CA GLU A 141 -6.56 -19.39 -11.76
C GLU A 141 -8.02 -19.28 -12.17
N LYS A 142 -8.96 -19.79 -11.34
CA LYS A 142 -10.38 -19.68 -11.59
C LYS A 142 -10.83 -18.22 -11.55
N ALA A 143 -10.38 -17.44 -10.57
CA ALA A 143 -10.71 -16.04 -10.43
C ALA A 143 -10.23 -15.20 -11.63
N GLU A 144 -8.98 -15.41 -12.03
CA GLU A 144 -8.36 -14.76 -13.19
C GLU A 144 -9.14 -15.06 -14.47
N ARG A 145 -9.40 -16.32 -14.74
CA ARG A 145 -10.12 -16.75 -15.94
C ARG A 145 -11.51 -16.11 -16.01
N ILE A 146 -12.30 -16.16 -14.93
CA ILE A 146 -13.65 -15.58 -14.90
C ILE A 146 -13.59 -14.07 -15.14
N ALA A 147 -12.75 -13.36 -14.39
CA ALA A 147 -12.67 -11.91 -14.54
C ALA A 147 -12.19 -11.49 -15.94
N ARG A 148 -11.18 -12.16 -16.49
CA ARG A 148 -10.59 -11.81 -17.79
C ARG A 148 -11.49 -12.17 -18.96
N THR A 149 -12.05 -13.38 -18.97
CA THR A 149 -12.77 -13.88 -20.16
C THR A 149 -14.25 -13.50 -20.15
N GLU A 150 -14.88 -13.50 -18.97
CA GLU A 150 -16.31 -13.26 -18.82
C GLU A 150 -16.62 -11.81 -18.40
N HIS A 151 -15.62 -11.03 -17.94
CA HIS A 151 -15.79 -9.71 -17.33
C HIS A 151 -16.77 -9.73 -16.15
N VAL A 152 -16.81 -10.84 -15.42
CA VAL A 152 -17.57 -10.98 -14.18
C VAL A 152 -16.61 -10.70 -13.01
N PRO A 153 -16.98 -9.80 -12.09
CA PRO A 153 -16.13 -9.54 -10.93
C PRO A 153 -16.11 -10.76 -10.01
N VAL A 154 -15.01 -10.90 -9.28
CA VAL A 154 -14.78 -12.02 -8.36
C VAL A 154 -14.47 -11.51 -6.97
N LEU A 155 -15.17 -12.02 -5.97
CA LEU A 155 -14.76 -11.97 -4.57
C LEU A 155 -13.96 -13.24 -4.27
N LEU A 156 -12.66 -13.11 -4.11
CA LEU A 156 -11.77 -14.20 -3.71
C LEU A 156 -11.50 -14.09 -2.20
N HIS A 157 -12.17 -14.93 -1.42
CA HIS A 157 -12.05 -14.94 0.04
C HIS A 157 -11.05 -16.00 0.49
N ILE A 158 -9.87 -15.56 0.91
CA ILE A 158 -8.83 -16.41 1.49
C ILE A 158 -9.00 -16.40 3.00
N GLN A 159 -9.64 -17.43 3.52
CA GLN A 159 -9.90 -17.60 4.95
C GLN A 159 -8.81 -18.42 5.63
N GLU A 160 -8.85 -18.48 6.96
CA GLU A 160 -7.88 -19.23 7.77
C GLU A 160 -6.43 -18.79 7.51
N MET A 161 -6.23 -17.51 7.25
CA MET A 161 -4.90 -16.92 7.24
C MET A 161 -4.30 -16.93 8.64
N THR A 162 -3.00 -17.08 8.73
CA THR A 162 -2.29 -17.13 10.01
C THR A 162 -1.32 -15.96 10.15
N GLN A 163 -1.18 -15.47 11.37
CA GLN A 163 -0.19 -14.46 11.75
C GLN A 163 0.56 -14.92 13.01
N PRO A 164 1.51 -15.85 12.90
CA PRO A 164 2.19 -16.46 14.07
C PRO A 164 2.93 -15.46 14.96
N GLN A 165 3.27 -14.27 14.44
CA GLN A 165 3.91 -13.19 15.20
C GLN A 165 2.93 -12.07 15.59
N GLY A 166 1.64 -12.23 15.30
CA GLY A 166 0.62 -11.21 15.51
C GLY A 166 0.66 -10.09 14.46
N HIS A 167 -0.29 -9.15 14.58
CA HIS A 167 -0.49 -8.08 13.60
C HIS A 167 0.64 -7.04 13.61
N SER A 168 1.12 -6.66 14.81
CA SER A 168 2.13 -5.63 14.96
C SER A 168 2.93 -5.81 16.24
N THR A 169 4.06 -5.14 16.34
CA THR A 169 4.91 -5.11 17.53
C THR A 169 4.32 -4.29 18.70
N SER A 170 3.22 -3.56 18.47
CA SER A 170 2.59 -2.71 19.49
C SER A 170 1.74 -3.46 20.53
N GLY A 171 1.45 -4.74 20.31
CA GLY A 171 0.68 -5.56 21.22
C GLY A 171 0.92 -7.05 21.03
N SER A 172 1.03 -7.75 22.14
CA SER A 172 1.18 -9.20 22.15
C SER A 172 -0.16 -9.86 21.85
N HIS A 173 -0.19 -10.76 20.88
CA HIS A 173 -1.41 -11.46 20.47
C HIS A 173 -1.89 -12.47 21.50
N GLU A 174 -1.03 -12.91 22.43
CA GLU A 174 -1.39 -13.75 23.56
C GLU A 174 -2.39 -13.07 24.51
N ARG A 175 -2.56 -11.75 24.42
CA ARG A 175 -3.52 -11.00 25.24
C ARG A 175 -4.97 -11.14 24.76
N TYR A 176 -5.19 -11.53 23.51
CA TYR A 176 -6.52 -11.58 22.92
C TYR A 176 -6.84 -12.88 22.17
N LYS A 177 -5.85 -13.69 21.84
CA LYS A 177 -6.02 -15.03 21.27
C LYS A 177 -5.91 -16.10 22.37
N SER A 178 -6.70 -17.16 22.27
CA SER A 178 -6.59 -18.30 23.18
C SER A 178 -5.33 -19.12 22.88
N PRO A 179 -4.82 -19.89 23.87
CA PRO A 179 -3.70 -20.80 23.64
C PRO A 179 -3.95 -21.80 22.51
N GLU A 180 -5.18 -22.29 22.36
CA GLU A 180 -5.57 -23.22 21.30
C GLU A 180 -5.50 -22.55 19.93
N ARG A 181 -5.95 -21.28 19.83
CA ARG A 181 -5.84 -20.50 18.59
C ARG A 181 -4.38 -20.26 18.21
N LEU A 182 -3.54 -19.93 19.19
CA LEU A 182 -2.11 -19.73 18.95
C LEU A 182 -1.41 -21.00 18.49
N ALA A 183 -1.73 -22.14 19.11
CA ALA A 183 -1.20 -23.44 18.68
C ALA A 183 -1.64 -23.79 17.27
N TRP A 184 -2.90 -23.56 16.93
CA TRP A 184 -3.44 -23.76 15.60
C TRP A 184 -2.74 -22.85 14.55
N GLU A 185 -2.51 -21.57 14.85
CA GLU A 185 -1.80 -20.66 13.95
C GLU A 185 -0.36 -21.08 13.70
N GLN A 186 0.31 -21.69 14.67
CA GLN A 186 1.65 -22.23 14.46
C GLN A 186 1.63 -23.51 13.61
N GLU A 187 0.67 -24.39 13.82
CA GLU A 187 0.51 -25.61 13.03
C GLU A 187 0.15 -25.31 11.59
N PHE A 188 -0.80 -24.37 11.38
CA PHE A 188 -1.31 -23.97 10.06
C PHE A 188 -0.63 -22.69 9.53
N ASP A 189 0.57 -22.35 10.02
CA ASP A 189 1.39 -21.33 9.40
C ASP A 189 1.56 -21.61 7.90
N CYS A 190 1.18 -20.65 7.07
CA CYS A 190 1.17 -20.81 5.62
C CYS A 190 2.55 -21.22 5.05
N ILE A 191 3.65 -20.73 5.64
CA ILE A 191 5.01 -21.09 5.24
C ILE A 191 5.32 -22.54 5.66
N ALA A 192 4.95 -22.92 6.88
CA ALA A 192 5.14 -24.27 7.38
C ALA A 192 4.34 -25.30 6.57
N GLN A 193 3.09 -24.99 6.24
CA GLN A 193 2.24 -25.83 5.40
C GLN A 193 2.77 -25.92 3.95
N PHE A 194 3.30 -24.83 3.40
CA PHE A 194 3.94 -24.85 2.09
C PHE A 194 5.20 -25.73 2.07
N ARG A 195 6.01 -25.68 3.14
CA ARG A 195 7.14 -26.60 3.29
C ARG A 195 6.68 -28.06 3.29
N GLN A 196 5.59 -28.38 4.00
CA GLN A 196 5.01 -29.73 3.99
C GLN A 196 4.52 -30.15 2.60
N PHE A 197 3.88 -29.24 1.86
CA PHE A 197 3.47 -29.48 0.48
C PHE A 197 4.66 -29.83 -0.41
N ILE A 198 5.76 -29.07 -0.35
CA ILE A 198 6.99 -29.32 -1.12
C ILE A 198 7.56 -30.71 -0.81
N ARG A 199 7.56 -31.11 0.47
CA ARG A 199 8.02 -32.43 0.91
C ARG A 199 7.11 -33.55 0.44
N ALA A 200 5.80 -33.39 0.59
CA ALA A 200 4.81 -34.41 0.21
C ALA A 200 4.83 -34.73 -1.30
N HIS A 201 5.32 -33.78 -2.11
CA HIS A 201 5.42 -33.93 -3.57
C HIS A 201 6.86 -34.13 -4.07
N ASP A 202 7.81 -34.36 -3.16
CA ASP A 202 9.24 -34.60 -3.48
C ASP A 202 9.85 -33.51 -4.38
N LEU A 203 9.42 -32.25 -4.22
CA LEU A 203 9.89 -31.16 -5.07
C LEU A 203 11.31 -30.69 -4.69
N LEU A 204 11.66 -30.71 -3.41
CA LEU A 204 12.98 -30.37 -2.89
C LEU A 204 13.34 -31.27 -1.71
N SER A 205 14.65 -31.53 -1.53
CA SER A 205 15.16 -32.24 -0.36
C SER A 205 15.10 -31.35 0.92
N GLU A 206 15.05 -31.98 2.11
CA GLU A 206 15.12 -31.24 3.38
C GLU A 206 16.34 -30.33 3.45
N LYS A 207 17.50 -30.83 3.02
CA LYS A 207 18.73 -30.04 3.00
C LYS A 207 18.59 -28.78 2.14
N ALA A 208 17.99 -28.90 0.95
CA ALA A 208 17.76 -27.77 0.07
C ALA A 208 16.77 -26.76 0.68
N LEU A 209 15.74 -27.21 1.37
CA LEU A 209 14.80 -26.35 2.09
C LEU A 209 15.48 -25.59 3.24
N ASP A 210 16.32 -26.27 4.03
CA ASP A 210 17.08 -25.65 5.12
C ASP A 210 18.07 -24.60 4.57
N GLU A 211 18.72 -24.88 3.45
CA GLU A 211 19.62 -23.94 2.78
C GLU A 211 18.87 -22.69 2.32
N VAL A 212 17.71 -22.84 1.65
CA VAL A 212 16.85 -21.70 1.22
C VAL A 212 16.41 -20.85 2.41
N GLU A 213 15.98 -21.47 3.51
CA GLU A 213 15.56 -20.72 4.70
C GLU A 213 16.73 -19.97 5.36
N ALA A 214 17.91 -20.59 5.42
CA ALA A 214 19.11 -19.97 5.97
C ALA A 214 19.55 -18.77 5.11
N GLU A 215 19.59 -18.94 3.80
CA GLU A 215 19.92 -17.88 2.84
C GLU A 215 18.93 -16.72 2.91
N ALA A 216 17.62 -17.01 2.99
CA ALA A 216 16.59 -15.99 3.09
C ALA A 216 16.72 -15.18 4.38
N LYS A 217 17.01 -15.81 5.52
CA LYS A 217 17.23 -15.14 6.81
C LYS A 217 18.45 -14.22 6.76
N GLU A 218 19.56 -14.69 6.18
CA GLU A 218 20.77 -13.87 6.08
C GLU A 218 20.57 -12.73 5.08
N ALA A 219 19.92 -12.97 3.94
CA ALA A 219 19.60 -11.94 2.95
C ALA A 219 18.72 -10.83 3.55
N ALA A 220 17.69 -11.19 4.33
CA ALA A 220 16.83 -10.23 5.01
C ALA A 220 17.61 -9.38 6.04
N LYS A 221 18.47 -10.02 6.83
CA LYS A 221 19.33 -9.33 7.80
C LYS A 221 20.30 -8.38 7.10
N GLN A 222 20.95 -8.82 6.02
CA GLN A 222 21.87 -7.98 5.25
C GLN A 222 21.16 -6.82 4.59
N ALA A 223 19.96 -7.05 4.02
CA ALA A 223 19.14 -5.99 3.44
C ALA A 223 18.77 -4.91 4.47
N MET A 224 18.37 -5.32 5.68
CA MET A 224 18.09 -4.40 6.79
C MET A 224 19.34 -3.58 7.17
N GLN A 225 20.49 -4.22 7.32
CA GLN A 225 21.74 -3.55 7.67
C GLN A 225 22.18 -2.55 6.60
N ASN A 226 22.09 -2.95 5.32
CA ASN A 226 22.44 -2.10 4.19
C ASN A 226 21.51 -0.89 4.09
N ALA A 227 20.20 -1.11 4.24
CA ALA A 227 19.21 -0.03 4.21
C ALA A 227 19.44 0.96 5.36
N PHE A 228 19.72 0.48 6.56
CA PHE A 228 19.99 1.33 7.71
C PHE A 228 21.31 2.10 7.56
N ALA A 229 22.35 1.46 7.05
CA ALA A 229 23.63 2.13 6.77
C ALA A 229 23.47 3.21 5.69
N ALA A 230 22.73 2.92 4.61
CA ALA A 230 22.43 3.89 3.56
C ALA A 230 21.60 5.08 4.07
N TYR A 231 20.65 4.83 4.99
CA TYR A 231 19.90 5.90 5.65
C TYR A 231 20.77 6.80 6.53
N LEU A 232 21.71 6.22 7.29
CA LEU A 232 22.57 6.97 8.19
C LEU A 232 23.72 7.72 7.48
N GLN A 233 24.18 7.22 6.35
CA GLN A 233 25.33 7.76 5.64
C GLN A 233 25.25 9.29 5.37
N PRO A 234 24.16 9.84 4.79
CA PRO A 234 24.04 11.29 4.60
C PRO A 234 23.92 12.07 5.92
N LEU A 235 23.40 11.45 6.99
CA LEU A 235 23.34 12.05 8.31
C LEU A 235 24.71 12.13 8.96
N HIS A 236 25.56 11.11 8.79
CA HIS A 236 26.93 11.11 9.25
C HIS A 236 27.77 12.21 8.58
N VAL A 237 27.57 12.45 7.29
CA VAL A 237 28.26 13.57 6.60
C VAL A 237 27.89 14.91 7.25
N ILE A 238 26.62 15.13 7.54
CA ILE A 238 26.16 16.38 8.20
C ILE A 238 26.65 16.44 9.65
N ARG A 239 26.64 15.33 10.37
CA ARG A 239 27.15 15.21 11.73
C ARG A 239 28.65 15.60 11.79
N ASP A 240 29.43 15.08 10.87
CA ASP A 240 30.88 15.33 10.85
C ASP A 240 31.17 16.80 10.48
N GLN A 241 30.45 17.37 9.50
CA GLN A 241 30.53 18.81 9.22
C GLN A 241 30.13 19.67 10.42
N ALA A 242 29.07 19.27 11.14
CA ALA A 242 28.64 19.98 12.34
C ALA A 242 29.69 19.90 13.45
N ALA A 243 30.36 18.78 13.60
CA ALA A 243 31.46 18.61 14.54
C ALA A 243 32.65 19.50 14.17
N ASP A 244 33.02 19.62 12.88
CA ASP A 244 34.07 20.56 12.41
C ASP A 244 33.70 22.00 12.76
N TRP A 245 32.45 22.42 12.57
CA TRP A 245 31.99 23.76 12.99
C TRP A 245 32.09 23.96 14.51
N LEU A 246 31.74 22.96 15.31
CA LEU A 246 31.89 23.02 16.76
C LEU A 246 33.33 23.20 17.18
N GLU A 247 34.28 22.45 16.58
CA GLU A 247 35.73 22.60 16.84
C GLU A 247 36.23 24.01 16.48
N LEU A 248 35.82 24.52 15.32
CA LEU A 248 36.18 25.88 14.88
C LEU A 248 35.66 26.95 15.86
N LEU A 249 34.51 26.77 16.47
CA LEU A 249 33.95 27.66 17.48
C LEU A 249 34.56 27.47 18.87
N GLY A 250 35.42 26.46 19.08
CA GLY A 250 36.09 26.12 20.34
C GLY A 250 35.32 25.17 21.24
N GLU A 251 34.30 24.51 20.72
CA GLU A 251 33.42 23.56 21.45
C GLU A 251 33.90 22.11 21.23
N ASN A 252 35.16 21.79 21.56
CA ASN A 252 35.77 20.48 21.29
C ASN A 252 35.06 19.30 21.96
N GLY A 253 34.58 19.48 23.21
CA GLY A 253 33.87 18.42 23.92
C GLY A 253 32.53 18.03 23.25
N PRO A 254 31.70 19.01 22.92
CA PRO A 254 30.49 18.76 22.10
C PRO A 254 30.81 18.13 20.74
N ALA A 255 31.83 18.55 20.03
CA ALA A 255 32.28 18.00 18.75
C ALA A 255 32.61 16.50 18.86
N GLN A 256 33.43 16.13 19.85
CA GLN A 256 33.77 14.73 20.09
C GLN A 256 32.55 13.84 20.41
N ARG A 257 31.65 14.34 21.25
CA ARG A 257 30.40 13.61 21.55
C ARG A 257 29.55 13.42 20.31
N LEU A 258 29.38 14.45 19.49
CA LEU A 258 28.58 14.39 18.28
C LEU A 258 29.20 13.39 17.28
N ARG A 259 30.53 13.38 17.06
CA ARG A 259 31.18 12.39 16.18
C ARG A 259 31.04 10.96 16.69
N ALA A 260 31.01 10.76 18.01
CA ALA A 260 30.90 9.45 18.61
C ALA A 260 29.44 8.90 18.52
N ASP A 261 28.45 9.75 18.33
CA ASP A 261 27.07 9.34 18.22
C ASP A 261 26.79 8.78 16.81
N LYS A 262 26.66 7.45 16.74
CA LYS A 262 26.36 6.72 15.48
C LYS A 262 24.94 6.91 14.99
N THR A 263 24.07 7.43 15.83
CA THR A 263 22.62 7.60 15.55
C THR A 263 22.19 9.05 15.52
N ALA A 264 23.14 9.99 15.58
CA ALA A 264 22.86 11.41 15.55
C ALA A 264 22.02 11.78 14.31
N MET A 265 20.88 12.37 14.56
CA MET A 265 19.98 12.85 13.52
C MET A 265 20.36 14.25 13.05
N TRP A 266 19.83 14.65 11.92
CA TRP A 266 20.04 15.99 11.37
C TRP A 266 19.73 17.11 12.38
N ARG A 267 18.60 17.00 13.11
CA ARG A 267 18.24 17.96 14.14
C ARG A 267 19.27 18.10 15.25
N ASP A 268 19.93 17.01 15.63
CA ASP A 268 20.91 17.00 16.73
C ASP A 268 22.17 17.76 16.31
N SER A 269 22.63 17.51 15.09
CA SER A 269 23.75 18.21 14.45
C SER A 269 23.48 19.72 14.33
N LEU A 270 22.32 20.08 13.79
CA LEU A 270 21.94 21.48 13.60
C LEU A 270 21.72 22.21 14.91
N SER A 271 21.11 21.56 15.91
CA SER A 271 20.88 22.12 17.24
C SER A 271 22.21 22.42 17.96
N ALA A 272 23.17 21.48 17.92
CA ALA A 272 24.48 21.66 18.53
C ALA A 272 25.23 22.87 17.94
N VAL A 273 25.24 22.99 16.60
CA VAL A 273 25.90 24.12 15.92
C VAL A 273 25.22 25.42 16.22
N ARG A 274 23.88 25.48 16.24
CA ARG A 274 23.12 26.71 16.60
C ARG A 274 23.43 27.19 18.02
N GLN A 275 23.47 26.30 18.99
CA GLN A 275 23.82 26.63 20.37
C GLN A 275 25.24 27.19 20.48
N ALA A 276 26.20 26.53 19.83
CA ALA A 276 27.60 27.01 19.79
C ALA A 276 27.73 28.36 19.09
N THR A 277 27.02 28.56 17.98
CA THR A 277 27.00 29.84 17.25
C THR A 277 26.43 30.98 18.10
N THR A 278 25.39 30.74 18.87
CA THR A 278 24.81 31.73 19.78
C THR A 278 25.81 32.16 20.85
N LYS A 279 26.50 31.20 21.46
CA LYS A 279 27.56 31.48 22.45
C LYS A 279 28.74 32.27 21.83
N ALA A 280 29.23 31.84 20.67
CA ALA A 280 30.34 32.48 19.96
C ALA A 280 30.00 33.92 19.58
N ARG A 281 28.77 34.19 19.12
CA ARG A 281 28.27 35.55 18.83
C ARG A 281 28.26 36.41 20.09
N ALA A 282 27.83 35.88 21.23
CA ALA A 282 27.83 36.62 22.51
C ALA A 282 29.26 36.94 22.98
N MET A 283 30.24 36.19 22.55
CA MET A 283 31.67 36.42 22.81
C MET A 283 32.37 37.31 21.75
N GLY A 284 31.61 37.89 20.81
CA GLY A 284 32.15 38.77 19.77
C GLY A 284 32.92 38.03 18.65
N LYS A 285 32.83 36.71 18.55
CA LYS A 285 33.47 35.96 17.48
C LYS A 285 32.75 36.14 16.14
N ASP A 286 33.50 36.07 15.05
CA ASP A 286 32.91 36.01 13.72
C ASP A 286 32.20 34.66 13.53
N VAL A 287 30.93 34.71 13.14
CA VAL A 287 30.05 33.55 12.93
C VAL A 287 29.40 33.54 11.53
N GLN A 288 29.88 34.36 10.61
CA GLN A 288 29.29 34.52 9.29
C GLN A 288 29.27 33.18 8.49
N ALA A 289 30.39 32.48 8.45
CA ALA A 289 30.54 31.24 7.71
C ALA A 289 29.63 30.12 8.29
N VAL A 290 29.62 29.98 9.62
CA VAL A 290 28.78 28.98 10.26
C VAL A 290 27.29 29.32 10.12
N GLN A 291 26.91 30.60 10.12
CA GLN A 291 25.56 31.04 9.89
C GLN A 291 25.10 30.71 8.46
N ALA A 292 25.98 30.89 7.46
CA ALA A 292 25.69 30.47 6.08
C ALA A 292 25.46 28.96 5.97
N TRP A 293 26.25 28.13 6.64
CA TRP A 293 26.04 26.69 6.71
C TRP A 293 24.69 26.34 7.36
N ILE A 294 24.33 26.98 8.48
CA ILE A 294 23.03 26.81 9.14
C ILE A 294 21.90 27.12 8.17
N SER A 295 21.97 28.26 7.44
CA SER A 295 20.96 28.66 6.47
C SER A 295 20.80 27.64 5.35
N ALA A 296 21.91 27.15 4.79
CA ALA A 296 21.89 26.08 3.76
C ALA A 296 21.23 24.79 4.27
N GLN A 297 21.47 24.41 5.55
CA GLN A 297 20.78 23.23 6.12
C GLN A 297 19.29 23.50 6.33
N GLN A 298 18.88 24.72 6.62
CA GLN A 298 17.46 25.08 6.74
C GLN A 298 16.73 25.05 5.39
N GLU A 299 17.37 25.59 4.33
CA GLU A 299 16.85 25.53 2.96
C GLU A 299 16.67 24.09 2.49
N ARG A 300 17.70 23.25 2.70
CA ARG A 300 17.60 21.80 2.42
C ARG A 300 16.44 21.13 3.17
N GLY A 301 16.24 21.49 4.45
CA GLY A 301 15.14 20.98 5.24
C GLY A 301 13.77 21.46 4.72
N ALA A 302 13.67 22.71 4.34
CA ALA A 302 12.45 23.26 3.74
C ALA A 302 12.12 22.55 2.42
N GLU A 303 13.12 22.33 1.57
CA GLU A 303 12.95 21.56 0.33
C GLU A 303 12.49 20.12 0.59
N ALA A 304 13.16 19.42 1.50
CA ALA A 304 12.85 18.02 1.80
C ALA A 304 11.46 17.81 2.43
N TYR A 305 11.00 18.73 3.27
CA TYR A 305 9.78 18.56 4.08
C TYR A 305 8.61 19.47 3.69
N SER A 306 8.84 20.49 2.87
CA SER A 306 7.79 21.47 2.49
C SER A 306 7.48 21.48 1.00
N ALA A 307 8.32 20.90 0.14
CA ALA A 307 8.14 20.95 -1.31
C ALA A 307 6.80 20.32 -1.76
N GLN A 308 6.30 19.32 -1.06
CA GLN A 308 5.01 18.69 -1.36
C GLN A 308 3.81 19.53 -0.95
N LEU A 309 3.96 20.38 0.08
CA LEU A 309 2.90 21.25 0.59
C LEU A 309 2.84 22.58 -0.15
N HIS A 310 3.98 23.02 -0.71
CA HIS A 310 4.15 24.32 -1.35
C HIS A 310 4.79 24.12 -2.73
N SER A 311 4.08 23.39 -3.60
CA SER A 311 4.55 23.21 -4.98
C SER A 311 4.68 24.56 -5.69
N GLY A 312 5.90 24.88 -6.13
CA GLY A 312 6.21 26.02 -6.98
C GLY A 312 6.08 25.75 -8.48
N THR A 313 5.51 24.60 -8.87
CA THR A 313 5.36 24.26 -10.28
C THR A 313 4.33 25.16 -10.96
N ALA A 314 4.49 25.39 -12.26
CA ALA A 314 3.54 26.13 -13.08
C ALA A 314 2.14 25.50 -13.13
N LEU A 315 2.03 24.21 -12.73
CA LEU A 315 0.76 23.48 -12.64
C LEU A 315 0.09 23.55 -11.27
N ALA A 316 0.70 24.23 -10.27
CA ALA A 316 0.07 24.43 -8.97
C ALA A 316 -1.18 25.32 -9.14
N VAL A 317 -2.29 24.91 -8.55
CA VAL A 317 -3.58 25.61 -8.64
C VAL A 317 -3.47 27.12 -8.38
N PRO A 318 -2.66 27.61 -7.42
CA PRO A 318 -2.51 29.05 -7.18
C PRO A 318 -1.82 29.83 -8.32
N VAL A 319 -1.04 29.14 -9.17
CA VAL A 319 -0.30 29.79 -10.27
C VAL A 319 -0.93 29.56 -11.64
N VAL A 320 -1.95 28.70 -11.73
CA VAL A 320 -2.74 28.53 -12.95
C VAL A 320 -3.85 29.58 -12.99
N PRO A 321 -3.77 30.61 -13.82
CA PRO A 321 -4.82 31.58 -13.89
C PRO A 321 -6.09 30.95 -14.47
N PRO A 322 -7.27 31.25 -13.92
CA PRO A 322 -8.51 30.81 -14.53
C PRO A 322 -8.67 31.44 -15.91
N THR A 323 -9.06 30.63 -16.88
CA THR A 323 -9.42 31.11 -18.22
C THR A 323 -10.94 31.23 -18.28
N TYR A 324 -11.41 32.42 -18.63
CA TYR A 324 -12.83 32.68 -18.83
C TYR A 324 -13.06 32.94 -20.31
N ASP A 325 -14.10 32.35 -20.85
CA ASP A 325 -14.61 32.72 -22.16
C ASP A 325 -15.76 33.70 -21.96
N ASP A 326 -15.47 34.98 -22.14
CA ASP A 326 -16.44 36.06 -21.95
C ASP A 326 -17.60 35.98 -22.98
N ALA A 327 -17.42 35.21 -24.07
CA ALA A 327 -18.45 34.96 -25.07
C ALA A 327 -19.35 33.74 -24.74
N ALA A 328 -18.97 32.94 -23.75
CA ALA A 328 -19.77 31.78 -23.37
C ALA A 328 -21.08 32.18 -22.71
N PRO A 329 -22.21 31.59 -23.11
CA PRO A 329 -23.47 31.87 -22.44
C PRO A 329 -23.43 31.38 -20.99
N MET A 330 -24.00 32.18 -20.10
CA MET A 330 -24.18 31.77 -18.69
C MET A 330 -25.07 30.52 -18.63
N VAL A 331 -24.52 29.43 -18.14
CA VAL A 331 -25.25 28.17 -17.95
C VAL A 331 -25.22 27.73 -16.49
N ASP A 332 -26.28 27.10 -16.04
CA ASP A 332 -26.31 26.49 -14.70
C ASP A 332 -25.33 25.32 -14.66
N ALA A 333 -24.31 25.40 -13.80
CA ALA A 333 -23.28 24.38 -13.65
C ALA A 333 -23.86 22.99 -13.35
N ARG A 334 -25.02 22.92 -12.67
CA ARG A 334 -25.72 21.66 -12.40
C ARG A 334 -26.27 21.04 -13.67
N VAL A 335 -26.76 21.86 -14.61
CA VAL A 335 -27.25 21.40 -15.90
C VAL A 335 -26.10 20.87 -16.74
N VAL A 336 -24.99 21.60 -16.81
CA VAL A 336 -23.79 21.17 -17.55
C VAL A 336 -23.23 19.87 -17.01
N LEU A 337 -23.11 19.72 -15.69
CA LEU A 337 -22.65 18.48 -15.06
C LEU A 337 -23.61 17.32 -15.38
N ARG A 338 -24.89 17.50 -15.20
CA ARG A 338 -25.91 16.49 -15.49
C ARG A 338 -25.81 16.04 -16.96
N ASP A 339 -25.77 16.96 -17.88
CA ASP A 339 -25.81 16.66 -19.32
C ASP A 339 -24.51 16.00 -19.79
N ASN A 340 -23.35 16.39 -19.23
CA ASN A 340 -22.09 15.71 -19.50
C ASN A 340 -22.04 14.31 -18.91
N PHE A 341 -22.53 14.11 -17.68
CA PHE A 341 -22.66 12.77 -17.11
C PHE A 341 -23.60 11.90 -17.95
N HIS A 342 -24.76 12.44 -18.34
CA HIS A 342 -25.71 11.71 -19.17
C HIS A 342 -25.09 11.33 -20.52
N ALA A 343 -24.42 12.25 -21.19
CA ALA A 343 -23.73 11.98 -22.44
C ALA A 343 -22.65 10.89 -22.30
N LEU A 344 -21.86 10.95 -21.22
CA LEU A 344 -20.83 9.95 -20.92
C LEU A 344 -21.45 8.55 -20.72
N PHE A 345 -22.53 8.44 -19.92
CA PHE A 345 -23.18 7.15 -19.66
C PHE A 345 -23.98 6.60 -20.85
N THR A 346 -24.39 7.45 -21.80
CA THR A 346 -25.06 7.00 -23.04
C THR A 346 -24.08 6.62 -24.14
N GLN A 347 -22.84 7.05 -24.05
CA GLN A 347 -21.80 6.77 -25.04
C GLN A 347 -21.05 5.44 -24.73
N TYR A 348 -21.05 5.01 -23.49
CA TYR A 348 -20.32 3.83 -23.01
C TYR A 348 -21.22 2.91 -22.16
#